data_7a34166d3890e705e2c694ba1048aeed
#
_entry.id   7a34166d3890e705e2c694ba1048aeed
#
_cell.length_a   1.000
_cell.length_b   1.000
_cell.length_c   1.000
_cell.angle_alpha   90.00
_cell.angle_beta   90.00
_cell.angle_gamma   90.00
#
_symmetry.space_group_name_H-M   'P 1'
#
loop_
_entity.id
_entity.type
_entity.pdbx_description
1 polymer ?
#
loop_
_entity_poly.entity_id
_entity_poly.type
_entity_poly.pdbx_seq_one_letter_code
_entity_poly.pdbx_strand_id
1 'polypeptide(L)'
;MLSRDYLCSMDSEENPNLVAIVDDDELIRNALHGLMKAAGFRSLAFASGEEFLNSGEVDRVACLIADIRMPGMSGLELQSELKKDHRRIPIIFITAQGDEKIRMQALRAGAVKFLTKPLDRGVLLDSVRTALDN
;
A
#
# COMPACT_ATOMS: atom_id res chain seq x y z
N MET A 1 -32.25 2.99 12.87
CA MET A 1 -31.84 2.76 12.80
C MET A 1 -31.09 2.73 12.55
N LEU A 2 -30.87 2.74 12.19
CA LEU A 2 -30.12 2.55 12.04
C LEU A 2 -29.31 2.40 12.01
N SER A 3 -29.40 2.29 11.84
CA SER A 3 -28.58 2.00 11.82
C SER A 3 -27.76 1.82 11.95
N ARG A 4 -27.76 1.52 12.21
CA ARG A 4 -27.07 1.21 12.21
C ARG A 4 -26.44 0.76 11.89
N ASP A 5 -26.86 0.47 11.86
CA ASP A 5 -26.42 0.04 11.41
C ASP A 5 -26.02 0.25 10.64
N TYR A 6 -26.35 0.35 10.41
CA TYR A 6 -25.94 0.59 9.72
C TYR A 6 -25.06 0.88 9.57
N LEU A 7 -25.34 1.00 9.53
CA LEU A 7 -24.21 1.40 9.89
C LEU A 7 -23.00 0.58 9.77
N CYS A 8 -22.99 -0.47 9.97
CA CYS A 8 -21.92 -1.43 9.85
C CYS A 8 -21.49 -1.65 8.42
N SER A 9 -22.40 -1.72 7.52
CA SER A 9 -22.07 -1.90 6.12
C SER A 9 -21.27 -0.74 5.58
N MET A 10 -21.53 0.42 6.08
CA MET A 10 -20.76 1.59 5.67
C MET A 10 -19.32 1.51 6.15
N ASP A 11 -19.12 0.97 7.33
CA ASP A 11 -17.78 0.79 7.85
C ASP A 11 -16.96 -0.10 6.93
N SER A 12 -17.58 -1.12 6.35
CA SER A 12 -16.84 -2.01 5.46
C SER A 12 -16.47 -1.33 4.16
N GLU A 13 -17.24 -0.33 3.73
CA GLU A 13 -16.95 0.39 2.50
C GLU A 13 -15.93 1.51 2.72
N GLU A 14 -15.93 2.08 3.90
CA GLU A 14 -15.10 3.22 4.20
C GLU A 14 -14.07 2.88 5.26
N ASN A 15 -13.47 1.74 5.12
CA ASN A 15 -12.49 1.30 6.11
C ASN A 15 -11.23 2.16 6.00
N PRO A 16 -10.96 3.05 6.96
CA PRO A 16 -9.78 3.93 6.88
C PRO A 16 -8.48 3.19 7.13
N ASN A 17 -8.57 1.92 7.51
CA ASN A 17 -7.38 1.11 7.82
C ASN A 17 -7.08 0.07 6.75
N LEU A 18 -7.70 0.17 5.58
CA LEU A 18 -7.46 -0.82 4.53
C LEU A 18 -6.15 -0.51 3.83
N VAL A 19 -5.23 -1.47 3.88
CA VAL A 19 -3.90 -1.36 3.30
C VAL A 19 -3.80 -2.30 2.11
N ALA A 20 -3.35 -1.82 0.96
CA ALA A 20 -3.06 -2.69 -0.16
C ALA A 20 -1.57 -3.04 -0.14
N ILE A 21 -1.26 -4.29 -0.44
CA ILE A 21 0.11 -4.79 -0.51
C ILE A 21 0.33 -5.29 -1.93
N VAL A 22 1.32 -4.73 -2.62
CA VAL A 22 1.64 -5.12 -4.00
C VAL A 22 3.10 -5.55 -4.05
N ASP A 23 3.32 -6.84 -4.22
CA ASP A 23 4.67 -7.43 -4.27
C ASP A 23 4.56 -8.76 -5.00
N ASP A 24 5.49 -9.03 -5.93
CA ASP A 24 5.45 -10.27 -6.69
C ASP A 24 5.94 -11.48 -5.89
N ASP A 25 6.54 -11.25 -4.73
CA ASP A 25 7.03 -12.31 -3.86
C ASP A 25 5.94 -12.73 -2.87
N GLU A 26 5.46 -13.96 -3.01
CA GLU A 26 4.39 -14.49 -2.17
C GLU A 26 4.77 -14.49 -0.69
N LEU A 27 6.03 -14.80 -0.38
CA LEU A 27 6.47 -14.83 1.00
C LEU A 27 6.39 -13.45 1.63
N ILE A 28 6.76 -12.43 0.89
CA ILE A 28 6.68 -11.05 1.37
C ILE A 28 5.20 -10.65 1.54
N ARG A 29 4.36 -10.98 0.56
CA ARG A 29 2.93 -10.66 0.66
C ARG A 29 2.32 -11.27 1.93
N ASN A 30 2.62 -12.54 2.17
CA ASN A 30 2.07 -13.24 3.33
C ASN A 30 2.59 -12.65 4.64
N ALA A 31 3.88 -12.32 4.68
CA ALA A 31 4.48 -11.74 5.88
C ALA A 31 3.87 -10.36 6.18
N LEU A 32 3.71 -9.54 5.16
CA LEU A 32 3.12 -8.21 5.34
C LEU A 32 1.67 -8.29 5.74
N HIS A 33 0.91 -9.20 5.11
CA HIS A 33 -0.49 -9.40 5.46
C HIS A 33 -0.63 -9.80 6.93
N GLY A 34 0.20 -10.73 7.38
CA GLY A 34 0.19 -11.17 8.77
C GLY A 34 0.55 -10.04 9.73
N LEU A 35 1.54 -9.24 9.35
CA LEU A 35 1.95 -8.10 10.18
C LEU A 35 0.84 -7.07 10.29
N MET A 36 0.16 -6.76 9.19
CA MET A 36 -0.96 -5.83 9.22
C MET A 36 -2.07 -6.34 10.12
N LYS A 37 -2.41 -7.62 9.97
CA LYS A 37 -3.45 -8.24 10.79
C LYS A 37 -3.11 -8.15 12.27
N ALA A 38 -1.87 -8.47 12.62
CA ALA A 38 -1.42 -8.41 14.01
C ALA A 38 -1.49 -7.00 14.58
N ALA A 39 -1.32 -6.00 13.73
CA ALA A 39 -1.37 -4.60 14.17
C ALA A 39 -2.78 -4.00 14.11
N GLY A 40 -3.77 -4.79 13.72
CA GLY A 40 -5.16 -4.32 13.69
C GLY A 40 -5.58 -3.69 12.37
N PHE A 41 -4.80 -3.83 11.32
CA PHE A 41 -5.14 -3.29 10.02
C PHE A 41 -5.68 -4.37 9.10
N ARG A 42 -6.61 -4.01 8.25
CA ARG A 42 -7.08 -4.90 7.20
C ARG A 42 -6.20 -4.70 5.98
N SER A 43 -5.93 -5.77 5.25
CA SER A 43 -5.09 -5.68 4.07
C SER A 43 -5.59 -6.56 2.95
N LEU A 44 -5.30 -6.14 1.73
CA LEU A 44 -5.52 -6.91 0.51
C LEU A 44 -4.16 -7.02 -0.18
N ALA A 45 -3.84 -8.20 -0.67
CA ALA A 45 -2.54 -8.45 -1.28
C ALA A 45 -2.70 -8.76 -2.76
N PHE A 46 -1.80 -8.22 -3.56
CA PHE A 46 -1.80 -8.36 -5.02
C PHE A 46 -0.40 -8.72 -5.49
N ALA A 47 -0.32 -9.54 -6.52
CA ALA A 47 0.97 -10.00 -7.05
C ALA A 47 1.59 -9.01 -8.02
N SER A 48 0.84 -8.03 -8.49
CA SER A 48 1.35 -7.06 -9.46
C SER A 48 0.55 -5.76 -9.37
N GLY A 49 1.12 -4.69 -9.93
CA GLY A 49 0.42 -3.42 -10.02
C GLY A 49 -0.80 -3.52 -10.91
N GLU A 50 -0.70 -4.28 -12.00
CA GLU A 50 -1.83 -4.49 -12.90
C GLU A 50 -3.00 -5.15 -12.17
N GLU A 51 -2.69 -6.18 -11.37
CA GLU A 51 -3.72 -6.87 -10.61
C GLU A 51 -4.43 -5.91 -9.65
N PHE A 52 -3.66 -5.07 -8.97
CA PHE A 52 -4.22 -4.08 -8.07
C PHE A 52 -5.12 -3.10 -8.81
N LEU A 53 -4.63 -2.55 -9.93
CA LEU A 53 -5.39 -1.55 -10.69
C LEU A 53 -6.69 -2.12 -11.24
N ASN A 54 -6.71 -3.41 -11.57
CA ASN A 54 -7.88 -4.07 -12.14
C ASN A 54 -8.79 -4.72 -11.10
N SER A 55 -8.45 -4.58 -9.82
CA SER A 55 -9.15 -5.30 -8.75
C SER A 55 -10.52 -4.73 -8.39
N GLY A 56 -10.76 -3.47 -8.74
CA GLY A 56 -11.96 -2.77 -8.28
C GLY A 56 -11.85 -2.26 -6.86
N GLU A 57 -10.69 -2.42 -6.22
CA GLU A 57 -10.51 -2.04 -4.81
C GLU A 57 -9.74 -0.75 -4.63
N VAL A 58 -9.26 -0.14 -5.72
CA VAL A 58 -8.34 1.00 -5.63
C VAL A 58 -8.93 2.14 -4.81
N ASP A 59 -10.22 2.42 -4.99
CA ASP A 59 -10.86 3.54 -4.30
C ASP A 59 -11.10 3.29 -2.81
N ARG A 60 -10.98 2.05 -2.37
CA ARG A 60 -11.22 1.68 -0.97
C ARG A 60 -9.95 1.67 -0.14
N VAL A 61 -8.80 1.73 -0.79
CA VAL A 61 -7.50 1.58 -0.12
C VAL A 61 -7.07 2.90 0.47
N ALA A 62 -6.66 2.86 1.74
CA ALA A 62 -6.21 4.05 2.46
C ALA A 62 -4.69 4.20 2.45
N CYS A 63 -3.96 3.12 2.15
CA CYS A 63 -2.50 3.13 2.12
C CYS A 63 -2.03 1.99 1.24
N LEU A 64 -0.97 2.23 0.47
CA LEU A 64 -0.40 1.23 -0.43
C LEU A 64 1.04 0.95 -0.03
N ILE A 65 1.36 -0.34 0.15
CA ILE A 65 2.75 -0.79 0.31
C ILE A 65 3.11 -1.50 -0.99
N ALA A 66 4.11 -1.01 -1.70
CA ALA A 66 4.45 -1.54 -3.01
C ALA A 66 5.95 -1.75 -3.16
N ASP A 67 6.31 -2.88 -3.78
CA ASP A 67 7.69 -3.12 -4.18
C ASP A 67 8.01 -2.26 -5.40
N ILE A 68 9.24 -1.83 -5.51
CA ILE A 68 9.70 -1.06 -6.66
C ILE A 68 9.93 -1.98 -7.87
N ARG A 69 10.60 -3.09 -7.66
CA ARG A 69 11.02 -3.97 -8.75
C ARG A 69 10.12 -5.18 -8.87
N MET A 70 9.25 -5.14 -9.87
CA MET A 70 8.32 -6.22 -10.15
C MET A 70 8.31 -6.48 -11.65
N PRO A 71 8.07 -7.72 -12.08
CA PRO A 71 7.88 -8.00 -13.50
C PRO A 71 6.67 -7.21 -14.03
N GLY A 72 6.77 -6.74 -15.25
CA GLY A 72 5.72 -5.91 -15.83
C GLY A 72 5.77 -4.50 -15.27
N MET A 73 4.70 -4.06 -14.64
CA MET A 73 4.64 -2.71 -14.09
C MET A 73 5.48 -2.61 -12.82
N SER A 74 6.41 -1.66 -12.79
CA SER A 74 7.21 -1.39 -11.59
C SER A 74 6.39 -0.58 -10.59
N GLY A 75 6.92 -0.47 -9.36
CA GLY A 75 6.27 0.35 -8.34
C GLY A 75 6.19 1.82 -8.74
N LEU A 76 7.22 2.33 -9.41
CA LEU A 76 7.19 3.72 -9.87
C LEU A 76 6.16 3.92 -10.96
N GLU A 77 6.01 2.95 -11.85
CA GLU A 77 4.99 3.02 -12.88
C GLU A 77 3.60 2.97 -12.28
N LEU A 78 3.41 2.14 -11.26
CA LEU A 78 2.15 2.08 -10.54
C LEU A 78 1.82 3.43 -9.91
N GLN A 79 2.80 4.06 -9.28
CA GLN A 79 2.64 5.38 -8.69
C GLN A 79 2.22 6.39 -9.75
N SER A 80 2.83 6.32 -10.92
CA SER A 80 2.51 7.21 -12.03
C SER A 80 1.08 7.01 -12.53
N GLU A 81 0.65 5.74 -12.64
CA GLU A 81 -0.71 5.45 -13.09
C GLU A 81 -1.76 5.95 -12.11
N LEU A 82 -1.51 5.79 -10.81
CA LEU A 82 -2.42 6.29 -9.80
C LEU A 82 -2.52 7.81 -9.86
N LYS A 83 -1.40 8.46 -10.11
CA LYS A 83 -1.35 9.91 -10.21
C LYS A 83 -2.12 10.43 -11.41
N LYS A 84 -2.01 9.73 -12.55
CA LYS A 84 -2.78 10.08 -13.76
C LYS A 84 -4.27 10.04 -13.51
N ASP A 85 -4.71 9.09 -12.69
CA ASP A 85 -6.12 8.92 -12.38
C ASP A 85 -6.55 9.80 -11.20
N HIS A 86 -5.70 10.71 -10.78
CA HIS A 86 -5.96 11.62 -9.66
C HIS A 86 -6.23 10.89 -8.35
N ARG A 87 -5.63 9.71 -8.19
CA ARG A 87 -5.75 8.91 -6.96
C ARG A 87 -4.66 9.33 -6.00
N ARG A 88 -5.06 9.74 -4.82
CA ARG A 88 -4.12 10.26 -3.81
C ARG A 88 -3.93 9.25 -2.69
N ILE A 89 -3.49 8.07 -3.04
CA ILE A 89 -3.23 7.02 -2.08
C ILE A 89 -1.81 7.21 -1.54
N PRO A 90 -1.64 7.33 -0.22
CA PRO A 90 -0.28 7.38 0.34
C PRO A 90 0.46 6.08 0.04
N ILE A 91 1.67 6.19 -0.47
CA ILE A 91 2.45 5.02 -0.90
C ILE A 91 3.71 4.88 -0.06
N ILE A 92 3.93 3.68 0.45
CA ILE A 92 5.16 3.28 1.11
C ILE A 92 5.84 2.29 0.18
N PHE A 93 7.01 2.65 -0.34
CA PHE A 93 7.75 1.74 -1.20
C PHE A 93 8.69 0.88 -0.39
N ILE A 94 8.83 -0.38 -0.81
CA ILE A 94 9.79 -1.30 -0.25
C ILE A 94 10.63 -1.86 -1.40
N THR A 95 11.89 -2.13 -1.16
CA THR A 95 12.75 -2.67 -2.21
C THR A 95 13.92 -3.44 -1.61
N ALA A 96 14.37 -4.48 -2.33
CA ALA A 96 15.54 -5.25 -1.92
C ALA A 96 16.83 -4.46 -2.12
N GLN A 97 16.84 -3.53 -3.07
CA GLN A 97 18.02 -2.74 -3.37
C GLN A 97 17.70 -1.27 -3.29
N GLY A 98 18.34 -0.58 -2.34
CA GLY A 98 18.22 0.85 -2.24
C GLY A 98 19.03 1.53 -3.33
N ASP A 99 18.38 2.36 -4.12
CA ASP A 99 19.01 3.19 -5.14
C ASP A 99 18.60 4.60 -4.84
N GLU A 100 19.57 5.46 -4.56
CA GLU A 100 19.28 6.82 -4.14
C GLU A 100 18.51 7.60 -5.20
N LYS A 101 18.81 7.36 -6.45
CA LYS A 101 18.13 8.03 -7.55
C LYS A 101 16.65 7.65 -7.60
N ILE A 102 16.35 6.36 -7.47
CA ILE A 102 14.98 5.86 -7.45
C ILE A 102 14.27 6.36 -6.19
N ARG A 103 14.96 6.35 -5.07
CA ARG A 103 14.41 6.85 -3.81
C ARG A 103 13.97 8.32 -3.95
N MET A 104 14.87 9.14 -4.50
CA MET A 104 14.55 10.55 -4.70
C MET A 104 13.38 10.75 -5.65
N GLN A 105 13.35 9.96 -6.72
CA GLN A 105 12.25 10.03 -7.69
C GLN A 105 10.92 9.69 -7.04
N ALA A 106 10.89 8.61 -6.25
CA ALA A 106 9.67 8.17 -5.57
C ALA A 106 9.17 9.23 -4.58
N LEU A 107 10.08 9.79 -3.79
CA LEU A 107 9.72 10.78 -2.78
C LEU A 107 9.27 12.09 -3.42
N ARG A 108 9.91 12.52 -4.49
CA ARG A 108 9.49 13.71 -5.22
C ARG A 108 8.12 13.56 -5.83
N ALA A 109 7.76 12.33 -6.21
CA ALA A 109 6.45 12.05 -6.77
C ALA A 109 5.38 11.87 -5.68
N GLY A 110 5.74 12.02 -4.41
CA GLY A 110 4.79 12.05 -3.31
C GLY A 110 4.75 10.82 -2.42
N ALA A 111 5.69 9.87 -2.57
CA ALA A 111 5.71 8.70 -1.69
C ALA A 111 5.92 9.13 -0.24
N VAL A 112 5.25 8.45 0.68
CA VAL A 112 5.38 8.74 2.10
C VAL A 112 6.72 8.26 2.64
N LYS A 113 7.13 7.07 2.23
CA LYS A 113 8.37 6.45 2.70
C LYS A 113 8.94 5.54 1.62
N PHE A 114 10.24 5.32 1.74
CA PHE A 114 10.97 4.42 0.87
C PHE A 114 11.85 3.56 1.78
N LEU A 115 11.50 2.29 1.93
CA LEU A 115 12.17 1.39 2.88
C LEU A 115 12.92 0.29 2.14
N THR A 116 14.07 -0.10 2.69
CA THR A 116 14.90 -1.16 2.10
C THR A 116 14.72 -2.45 2.88
N LYS A 117 14.60 -3.57 2.17
CA LYS A 117 14.55 -4.90 2.79
C LYS A 117 15.93 -5.26 3.32
N PRO A 118 16.05 -5.98 4.45
CA PRO A 118 14.96 -6.53 5.25
C PRO A 118 14.24 -5.42 6.02
N LEU A 119 12.92 -5.57 6.14
CA LEU A 119 12.10 -4.53 6.73
C LEU A 119 12.14 -4.57 8.24
N ASP A 120 12.27 -3.40 8.85
CA ASP A 120 12.08 -3.24 10.29
C ASP A 120 10.59 -3.11 10.54
N ARG A 121 10.05 -4.02 11.35
CA ARG A 121 8.60 -4.07 11.59
C ARG A 121 8.09 -2.79 12.23
N GLY A 122 8.83 -2.25 13.18
CA GLY A 122 8.43 -1.02 13.85
C GLY A 122 8.40 0.16 12.91
N VAL A 123 9.44 0.30 12.09
CA VAL A 123 9.51 1.39 11.11
C VAL A 123 8.39 1.28 10.10
N LEU A 124 8.11 0.06 9.62
CA LEU A 124 7.04 -0.14 8.65
C LEU A 124 5.68 0.20 9.25
N LEU A 125 5.40 -0.28 10.46
CA LEU A 125 4.12 0.01 11.11
C LEU A 125 3.95 1.50 11.40
N ASP A 126 5.01 2.16 11.82
CA ASP A 126 4.96 3.61 12.03
C ASP A 126 4.68 4.34 10.73
N SER A 127 5.27 3.87 9.63
CA SER A 127 5.04 4.46 8.31
C SER A 127 3.58 4.29 7.88
N VAL A 128 3.00 3.11 8.13
CA VAL A 128 1.60 2.86 7.82
C VAL A 128 0.70 3.77 8.64
N ARG A 129 0.97 3.89 9.94
CA ARG A 129 0.18 4.77 10.79
C ARG A 129 0.24 6.21 10.34
N THR A 130 1.43 6.67 9.97
CA THR A 130 1.59 8.03 9.45
C THR A 130 0.80 8.22 8.16
N ALA A 131 0.85 7.23 7.27
CA ALA A 131 0.11 7.30 6.01
C ALA A 131 -1.40 7.34 6.24
N LEU A 132 -1.89 6.55 7.19
CA LEU A 132 -3.32 6.48 7.47
C LEU A 132 -3.85 7.75 8.16
N ASP A 133 -2.98 8.49 8.83
CA ASP A 133 -3.37 9.71 9.52
C ASP A 133 -3.42 10.93 8.60
N ASN A 134 -2.99 10.77 7.36
CA ASN A 134 -3.02 11.89 6.41
C ASN A 134 -4.40 12.03 5.74
#